data_418f7acae9c7c769f566c9d5d0fc3f65
#
_entry.id   418f7acae9c7c769f566c9d5d0fc3f65
#
_cell.length_a   1.000
_cell.length_b   1.000
_cell.length_c   1.000
_cell.angle_alpha   90.00
_cell.angle_beta   90.00
_cell.angle_gamma   90.00
#
_symmetry.space_group_name_H-M   'P 1'
#
loop_
_entity.id
_entity.type
_entity.pdbx_description
1 polymer ?
#
loop_
_entity_poly.entity_id
_entity_poly.type
_entity_poly.pdbx_seq_one_letter_code
_entity_poly.pdbx_strand_id
1 'polypeptide(L)' 'MLLRQAWRVKAGQQVMVVANGDGFQINSEGKALNNAAVAQNARVRMSSGQVVSGTVDSDGNILINL' A
#
# COMPACT_ATOMS: atom_id res chain seq x y z
N MET A 1 29.12 -4.87 8.26
CA MET A 1 27.80 -4.69 8.78
C MET A 1 26.76 -4.54 7.69
N LEU A 2 25.69 -5.23 7.81
CA LEU A 2 24.66 -5.19 6.80
C LEU A 2 23.54 -4.27 7.19
N LEU A 3 23.24 -3.34 6.34
CA LEU A 3 22.07 -2.54 6.50
C LEU A 3 20.92 -3.25 5.82
N ARG A 4 19.96 -3.62 6.60
CA ARG A 4 18.77 -4.21 6.06
C ARG A 4 17.73 -3.16 5.89
N GLN A 5 17.22 -3.09 4.70
CA GLN A 5 16.05 -2.28 4.48
C GLN A 5 14.83 -3.13 4.73
N ALA A 6 14.04 -2.73 5.70
CA ALA A 6 12.83 -3.47 6.03
C ALA A 6 11.69 -2.99 5.16
N TRP A 7 11.73 -3.37 3.88
CA TRP A 7 10.63 -3.07 2.98
C TRP A 7 9.43 -3.91 3.39
N ARG A 8 8.33 -3.25 3.66
CA ARG A 8 7.08 -3.95 3.91
C ARG A 8 6.36 -4.25 2.62
N VAL A 9 6.55 -3.40 1.62
CA VAL A 9 5.90 -3.53 0.33
C VAL A 9 6.97 -3.41 -0.74
N LYS A 10 6.94 -4.32 -1.69
CA LYS A 10 7.88 -4.31 -2.80
C LYS A 10 7.12 -4.16 -4.10
N ALA A 11 7.79 -3.56 -5.08
CA ALA A 11 7.19 -3.40 -6.41
C ALA A 11 6.80 -4.75 -6.98
N GLY A 12 5.58 -4.85 -7.50
CA GLY A 12 5.06 -6.10 -8.03
C GLY A 12 4.40 -6.99 -6.99
N GLN A 13 4.46 -6.64 -5.72
CA GLN A 13 3.84 -7.42 -4.67
C GLN A 13 2.34 -7.09 -4.59
N GLN A 14 1.53 -8.13 -4.39
CA GLN A 14 0.11 -7.94 -4.16
C GLN A 14 -0.11 -7.44 -2.74
N VAL A 15 -0.89 -6.38 -2.60
CA VAL A 15 -1.13 -5.75 -1.30
C VAL A 15 -2.62 -5.50 -1.12
N MET A 16 -3.03 -5.42 0.14
CA MET A 16 -4.39 -5.03 0.49
C MET A 16 -4.46 -3.52 0.62
N VAL A 17 -5.42 -2.93 -0.05
CA VAL A 17 -5.64 -1.49 0.01
C VAL A 17 -6.87 -1.26 0.87
N VAL A 18 -6.70 -0.46 1.92
CA VAL A 18 -7.79 -0.11 2.82
C VAL A 18 -8.09 1.37 2.63
N ALA A 19 -9.25 1.66 2.08
CA ALA A 19 -9.68 3.03 1.85
C ALA A 19 -10.67 3.42 2.94
N ASN A 20 -10.32 4.43 3.71
CA ASN A 20 -11.15 4.92 4.79
C ASN A 20 -11.86 6.19 4.35
N GLY A 21 -13.18 6.13 4.32
CA GLY A 21 -14.01 7.29 4.06
C GLY A 21 -14.75 7.71 5.29
N ASP A 22 -15.61 8.70 5.13
CA ASP A 22 -16.42 9.21 6.23
C ASP A 22 -17.58 8.24 6.48
N GLY A 23 -17.43 7.44 7.52
CA GLY A 23 -18.46 6.48 7.89
C GLY A 23 -18.44 5.17 7.13
N PHE A 24 -17.38 4.92 6.33
CA PHE A 24 -17.26 3.64 5.62
C PHE A 24 -15.80 3.27 5.41
N GLN A 25 -15.59 2.01 5.12
CA GLN A 25 -14.27 1.47 4.88
C GLN A 25 -14.36 0.47 3.73
N ILE A 26 -13.46 0.58 2.77
CA ILE A 26 -13.43 -0.29 1.60
C ILE A 26 -12.10 -1.02 1.57
N ASN A 27 -12.15 -2.34 1.45
CA ASN A 27 -10.96 -3.17 1.28
C ASN A 27 -10.87 -3.61 -0.17
N SER A 28 -9.71 -3.45 -0.76
CA SER A 28 -9.47 -3.84 -2.14
C SER A 28 -8.08 -4.42 -2.26
N GLU A 29 -7.87 -5.15 -3.34
CA GLU A 29 -6.54 -5.68 -3.63
C GLU A 29 -5.93 -4.91 -4.77
N GLY A 30 -4.61 -4.75 -4.71
CA GLY A 30 -3.87 -4.10 -5.76
C GLY A 30 -2.45 -4.60 -5.79
N LYS A 31 -1.69 -4.08 -6.73
CA LYS A 31 -0.29 -4.46 -6.89
C LYS A 31 0.58 -3.24 -6.67
N ALA A 32 1.55 -3.37 -5.79
CA ALA A 32 2.45 -2.26 -5.49
C ALA A 32 3.31 -1.93 -6.70
N LEU A 33 3.52 -0.65 -6.94
CA LEU A 33 4.30 -0.18 -8.06
C LEU A 33 5.70 0.25 -7.65
N ASN A 34 5.95 0.39 -6.35
CA ASN A 34 7.26 0.77 -5.85
C ASN A 34 7.48 0.15 -4.48
N ASN A 35 8.74 0.12 -4.05
CA ASN A 35 9.08 -0.37 -2.73
C ASN A 35 8.76 0.71 -1.69
N ALA A 36 8.31 0.28 -0.52
CA ALA A 36 8.03 1.20 0.57
C ALA A 36 8.15 0.50 1.90
N ALA A 37 8.63 1.21 2.89
CA ALA A 37 8.66 0.74 4.26
C ALA A 37 7.44 1.28 5.02
N VAL A 38 7.33 0.88 6.30
CA VAL A 38 6.24 1.34 7.15
C VAL A 38 6.21 2.87 7.20
N ALA A 39 5.04 3.44 7.12
CA ALA A 39 4.77 4.87 7.15
C ALA A 39 5.25 5.62 5.91
N GLN A 40 5.77 4.93 4.90
CA GLN A 40 6.11 5.55 3.64
C GLN A 40 4.95 5.44 2.67
N ASN A 41 4.96 6.32 1.67
CA ASN A 41 3.93 6.29 0.63
C ASN A 41 4.26 5.21 -0.38
N ALA A 42 3.24 4.49 -0.81
CA ALA A 42 3.37 3.49 -1.85
C ALA A 42 2.29 3.72 -2.90
N ARG A 43 2.65 3.51 -4.14
CA ARG A 43 1.68 3.55 -5.23
C ARG A 43 1.22 2.13 -5.51
N VAL A 44 -0.07 2.01 -5.72
CA VAL A 44 -0.68 0.71 -5.94
C VAL A 44 -1.58 0.80 -7.17
N ARG A 45 -1.45 -0.20 -8.03
CA ARG A 45 -2.34 -0.32 -9.17
C ARG A 45 -3.47 -1.26 -8.80
N MET A 46 -4.67 -0.74 -8.83
CA MET A 46 -5.86 -1.51 -8.50
C MET A 46 -6.21 -2.45 -9.64
N SER A 47 -7.03 -3.45 -9.35
CA SER A 47 -7.48 -4.40 -10.36
C SER A 47 -8.25 -3.73 -11.48
N SER A 48 -8.84 -2.58 -11.22
CA SER A 48 -9.53 -1.80 -12.25
C SER A 48 -8.59 -1.07 -13.18
N GLY A 49 -7.28 -1.05 -12.87
CA GLY A 49 -6.29 -0.31 -13.63
C GLY A 49 -5.98 1.06 -13.08
N GLN A 50 -6.72 1.48 -12.08
CA GLN A 50 -6.52 2.80 -11.47
C GLN A 50 -5.32 2.75 -10.53
N VAL A 51 -4.50 3.80 -10.56
CA VAL A 51 -3.35 3.91 -9.68
C VAL A 51 -3.70 4.86 -8.54
N VAL A 52 -3.48 4.38 -7.33
CA VAL A 52 -3.71 5.16 -6.12
C VAL A 52 -2.44 5.16 -5.28
N SER A 53 -2.31 6.14 -4.42
CA SER A 53 -1.19 6.17 -3.48
C SER A 53 -1.75 6.17 -2.07
N GLY A 54 -1.02 5.52 -1.19
CA GLY A 54 -1.42 5.44 0.20
C GLY A 54 -0.20 5.23 1.08
N THR A 55 -0.44 5.09 2.37
CA THR A 55 0.61 4.91 3.36
C THR A 55 0.69 3.44 3.75
N VAL A 56 1.90 2.93 3.84
CA VAL A 56 2.13 1.54 4.23
C VAL A 56 1.92 1.39 5.73
N ASP A 57 1.09 0.43 6.09
CA ASP A 57 0.84 0.07 7.48
C ASP A 57 1.88 -0.94 7.97
N SER A 58 1.94 -1.13 9.29
CA SER A 58 2.85 -2.10 9.88
C SER A 58 2.57 -3.53 9.42
N ASP A 59 1.35 -3.80 8.99
CA ASP A 59 0.97 -5.12 8.46
C ASP A 59 1.24 -5.26 6.98
N GLY A 60 1.77 -4.22 6.33
CA GLY A 60 2.00 -4.25 4.90
C GLY A 60 0.79 -3.86 4.07
N ASN A 61 -0.23 -3.32 4.69
CA ASN A 61 -1.42 -2.84 3.99
C ASN A 61 -1.22 -1.39 3.57
N ILE A 62 -1.97 -0.99 2.56
CA ILE A 62 -1.91 0.39 2.07
C ILE A 62 -3.16 1.11 2.56
N LEU A 63 -2.95 2.17 3.31
CA LEU A 63 -4.05 2.95 3.88
C LEU A 63 -4.27 4.21 3.06
N ILE A 64 -5.50 4.43 2.66
CA ILE A 64 -5.90 5.59 1.88
C ILE A 64 -7.01 6.31 2.63
N ASN A 65 -6.87 7.62 2.78
CA ASN A 65 -7.92 8.46 3.34
C ASN A 65 -8.67 9.13 2.20
N LEU A 66 -9.96 8.94 2.19
CA LEU A 66 -10.82 9.56 1.18
C LEU A 66 -11.39 10.87 1.67
#